data_60a4525c614431dc3955e9cfffe26b4f
#
_entry.id   60a4525c614431dc3955e9cfffe26b4f
#
_cell.length_a   1.000
_cell.length_b   1.000
_cell.length_c   1.000
_cell.angle_alpha   90.00
_cell.angle_beta   90.00
_cell.angle_gamma   90.00
#
_symmetry.space_group_name_H-M   'P 1'
#
loop_
_entity.id
_entity.type
_entity.pdbx_description
1 polymer ?
#
loop_
_entity_poly.entity_id
_entity_poly.type
_entity_poly.pdbx_seq_one_letter_code
_entity_poly.pdbx_strand_id
1 'polypeptide(L)'
;TKFYSQNKIGINQENEGIGMTFKYGDYKGEMIYRNFNKEKIILRFPKSAALDEYTVNDTWIKIPWEIKEEVRKIGSFNCKKATGEFRGRFYTAWFTEEIPLPYGPFKLYGLPGLILQAEDSEKMFSVNMKSIEYPTNQEFEITEPVEKERKNIKEHVYAQDHIEDILLEKLNSKMPRGVSFSKNLSKKDTKRVYKIEKLFEWEN
;
A
#
# COMPACT_ATOMS: atom_id res chain seq x y z
N THR A 1 0.78 5.07 10.93
CA THR A 1 0.69 6.11 9.89
C THR A 1 -0.63 5.90 9.16
N LYS A 2 -1.53 6.88 9.20
CA LYS A 2 -2.76 6.85 8.42
C LYS A 2 -2.47 7.52 7.08
N PHE A 3 -2.56 6.77 5.99
CA PHE A 3 -2.59 7.35 4.65
C PHE A 3 -4.05 7.49 4.22
N TYR A 4 -4.48 8.72 3.96
CA TYR A 4 -5.77 8.97 3.36
C TYR A 4 -5.56 9.11 1.85
N SER A 5 -5.95 8.13 1.07
CA SER A 5 -6.17 8.34 -0.35
C SER A 5 -7.66 8.62 -0.56
N GLN A 6 -8.01 9.86 -0.85
CA GLN A 6 -9.34 10.20 -1.34
C GLN A 6 -9.35 9.97 -2.86
N ASN A 7 -9.57 8.74 -3.30
CA ASN A 7 -9.90 8.47 -4.68
C ASN A 7 -11.42 8.60 -4.86
N LYS A 8 -11.88 9.82 -5.10
CA LYS A 8 -13.19 10.05 -5.73
C LYS A 8 -13.02 9.84 -7.23
N ILE A 9 -13.25 8.63 -7.71
CA ILE A 9 -13.49 8.40 -9.13
C ILE A 9 -14.99 8.56 -9.35
N GLY A 10 -15.39 9.73 -9.74
CA GLY A 10 -16.72 9.99 -10.30
C GLY A 10 -16.62 9.85 -11.81
N ILE A 11 -17.19 8.81 -12.39
CA ILE A 11 -17.45 8.75 -13.83
C ILE A 11 -18.91 9.15 -14.01
N ASN A 12 -19.13 10.41 -14.40
CA ASN A 12 -20.39 10.84 -15.01
C ASN A 12 -20.27 10.57 -16.50
N GLN A 13 -20.97 9.58 -17.01
CA GLN A 13 -21.31 9.46 -18.42
C GLN A 13 -22.81 9.54 -18.54
N GLU A 14 -23.29 10.69 -19.00
CA GLU A 14 -24.60 10.82 -19.61
C GLU A 14 -24.49 10.29 -21.04
N ASN A 15 -24.93 9.05 -21.24
CA ASN A 15 -25.42 8.54 -22.53
C ASN A 15 -26.14 7.22 -22.26
N GLU A 16 -27.28 7.04 -22.94
CA GLU A 16 -28.25 5.96 -22.80
C GLU A 16 -27.59 4.57 -22.97
N GLY A 17 -27.23 3.97 -21.86
CA GLY A 17 -26.74 2.60 -21.73
C GLY A 17 -26.98 2.13 -20.31
N ILE A 18 -27.10 0.81 -20.09
CA ILE A 18 -27.23 0.22 -18.75
C ILE A 18 -25.98 0.54 -17.97
N GLY A 19 -26.00 1.69 -17.28
CA GLY A 19 -24.90 2.13 -16.45
C GLY A 19 -24.93 1.46 -15.08
N MET A 20 -23.94 0.62 -14.77
CA MET A 20 -23.72 0.17 -13.40
C MET A 20 -22.85 1.19 -12.67
N THR A 21 -23.40 1.82 -11.64
CA THR A 21 -22.63 2.69 -10.75
C THR A 21 -22.13 1.86 -9.59
N PHE A 22 -20.81 1.80 -9.43
CA PHE A 22 -20.20 1.16 -8.28
C PHE A 22 -19.66 2.21 -7.31
N LYS A 23 -20.07 2.14 -6.05
CA LYS A 23 -19.49 2.96 -4.97
C LYS A 23 -18.43 2.12 -4.28
N TYR A 24 -17.19 2.61 -4.29
CA TYR A 24 -16.05 1.94 -3.68
C TYR A 24 -15.43 2.77 -2.58
N GLY A 25 -14.78 2.06 -1.67
CA GLY A 25 -14.09 2.66 -0.55
C GLY A 25 -15.03 3.02 0.61
N ASP A 26 -14.43 3.49 1.65
CA ASP A 26 -15.09 4.03 2.83
C ASP A 26 -14.30 5.23 3.37
N TYR A 27 -14.82 5.87 4.42
CA TYR A 27 -14.17 7.05 5.04
C TYR A 27 -12.84 6.71 5.74
N LYS A 28 -12.57 5.43 6.05
CA LYS A 28 -11.35 4.98 6.73
C LYS A 28 -10.18 4.82 5.76
N GLY A 29 -10.47 4.50 4.46
CA GLY A 29 -9.44 4.27 3.43
C GLY A 29 -8.54 3.06 3.72
N GLU A 30 -7.43 3.00 2.99
CA GLU A 30 -6.36 2.05 3.25
C GLU A 30 -5.56 2.49 4.46
N MET A 31 -5.18 1.54 5.32
CA MET A 31 -4.40 1.81 6.52
C MET A 31 -3.24 0.83 6.65
N ILE A 32 -2.13 1.32 7.16
CA ILE A 32 -0.98 0.50 7.56
C ILE A 32 -0.76 0.72 9.05
N TYR A 33 -1.00 -0.31 9.83
CA TYR A 33 -0.68 -0.34 11.24
C TYR A 33 0.64 -1.09 11.44
N ARG A 34 1.55 -0.52 12.21
CA ARG A 34 2.82 -1.13 12.59
C ARG A 34 3.02 -1.07 14.09
N ASN A 35 3.45 -2.17 14.66
CA ASN A 35 3.85 -2.28 16.06
C ASN A 35 5.26 -2.87 16.12
N PHE A 36 6.26 -2.04 16.43
CA PHE A 36 7.65 -2.45 16.49
C PHE A 36 7.95 -3.43 17.62
N ASN A 37 7.29 -3.26 18.77
CA ASN A 37 7.52 -4.14 19.92
C ASN A 37 7.01 -5.57 19.66
N LYS A 38 6.00 -5.72 18.82
CA LYS A 38 5.40 -7.00 18.45
C LYS A 38 5.85 -7.50 17.08
N GLU A 39 6.71 -6.76 16.40
CA GLU A 39 7.11 -7.02 15.00
C GLU A 39 5.90 -7.34 14.12
N LYS A 40 4.87 -6.49 14.20
CA LYS A 40 3.58 -6.74 13.58
C LYS A 40 3.22 -5.66 12.58
N ILE A 41 2.78 -6.07 11.39
CA ILE A 41 2.24 -5.20 10.35
C ILE A 41 0.84 -5.70 9.99
N ILE A 42 -0.14 -4.79 10.05
CA ILE A 42 -1.49 -5.06 9.57
C ILE A 42 -1.87 -3.99 8.56
N LEU A 43 -2.33 -4.46 7.42
CA LEU A 43 -2.89 -3.62 6.38
C LEU A 43 -4.41 -3.72 6.47
N ARG A 44 -5.10 -2.63 6.19
CA ARG A 44 -6.53 -2.60 6.00
C ARG A 44 -6.84 -2.16 4.58
N PHE A 45 -7.71 -2.91 3.92
CA PHE A 45 -8.23 -2.60 2.60
C PHE A 45 -9.74 -2.35 2.69
N PRO A 46 -10.22 -1.21 2.16
CA PRO A 46 -11.63 -0.93 2.08
C PRO A 46 -12.32 -1.85 1.06
N LYS A 47 -13.63 -1.89 1.13
CA LYS A 47 -14.45 -2.61 0.16
C LYS A 47 -14.18 -2.12 -1.26
N SER A 48 -14.04 -3.07 -2.18
CA SER A 48 -13.88 -2.86 -3.62
C SER A 48 -15.03 -3.53 -4.41
N ALA A 49 -14.98 -3.44 -5.74
CA ALA A 49 -15.90 -4.17 -6.60
C ALA A 49 -15.79 -5.69 -6.42
N ALA A 50 -14.57 -6.17 -6.33
CA ALA A 50 -14.27 -7.59 -6.27
C ALA A 50 -14.33 -8.14 -4.84
N LEU A 51 -13.85 -7.39 -3.85
CA LEU A 51 -13.62 -7.84 -2.47
C LEU A 51 -14.36 -6.96 -1.47
N ASP A 52 -14.89 -7.55 -0.42
CA ASP A 52 -15.36 -6.83 0.75
C ASP A 52 -14.17 -6.29 1.55
N GLU A 53 -14.41 -5.46 2.56
CA GLU A 53 -13.36 -4.93 3.43
C GLU A 53 -12.67 -6.07 4.21
N TYR A 54 -11.35 -6.00 4.32
CA TYR A 54 -10.55 -7.00 5.02
C TYR A 54 -9.26 -6.42 5.58
N THR A 55 -8.67 -7.15 6.53
CA THR A 55 -7.33 -6.89 7.02
C THR A 55 -6.35 -7.95 6.52
N VAL A 56 -5.08 -7.58 6.44
CA VAL A 56 -3.99 -8.46 6.04
C VAL A 56 -2.92 -8.45 7.11
N ASN A 57 -2.56 -9.63 7.61
CA ASN A 57 -1.34 -9.81 8.39
C ASN A 57 -0.17 -9.90 7.41
N ASP A 58 0.69 -8.89 7.42
CA ASP A 58 1.89 -8.88 6.61
C ASP A 58 3.11 -9.38 7.38
N THR A 59 4.12 -9.85 6.66
CA THR A 59 5.36 -10.32 7.24
C THR A 59 6.21 -9.13 7.71
N TRP A 60 6.76 -9.24 8.92
CA TRP A 60 7.76 -8.29 9.40
C TRP A 60 9.11 -8.59 8.78
N ILE A 61 9.60 -7.69 7.91
CA ILE A 61 10.85 -7.88 7.18
C ILE A 61 11.82 -6.77 7.58
N LYS A 62 13.01 -7.15 7.98
CA LYS A 62 14.12 -6.21 8.17
C LYS A 62 14.68 -5.82 6.81
N ILE A 63 14.47 -4.57 6.41
CA ILE A 63 15.03 -4.05 5.16
C ILE A 63 16.53 -3.87 5.34
N PRO A 64 17.38 -4.46 4.48
CA PRO A 64 18.83 -4.37 4.56
C PRO A 64 19.31 -3.00 4.06
N TRP A 65 19.12 -1.97 4.90
CA TRP A 65 19.56 -0.62 4.56
C TRP A 65 21.07 -0.47 4.61
N GLU A 66 21.63 0.12 3.57
CA GLU A 66 23.00 0.60 3.52
C GLU A 66 23.01 2.11 3.64
N ILE A 67 23.51 2.64 4.78
CA ILE A 67 23.62 4.08 5.02
C ILE A 67 24.84 4.61 4.28
N LYS A 68 24.64 5.72 3.56
CA LYS A 68 25.66 6.39 2.75
C LYS A 68 26.16 7.66 3.44
N GLU A 69 27.34 8.12 3.06
CA GLU A 69 27.95 9.35 3.56
C GLU A 69 27.24 10.64 3.07
N GLU A 70 26.40 10.50 2.06
CA GLU A 70 25.69 11.63 1.47
C GLU A 70 24.68 12.22 2.43
N VAL A 71 24.79 13.55 2.61
CA VAL A 71 23.90 14.33 3.48
C VAL A 71 23.25 15.47 2.70
N ARG A 72 22.02 15.83 3.07
CA ARG A 72 21.34 17.02 2.57
C ARG A 72 20.29 17.52 3.54
N LYS A 73 19.83 18.76 3.35
CA LYS A 73 18.69 19.30 4.09
C LYS A 73 17.38 18.98 3.39
N ILE A 74 16.37 18.55 4.19
CA ILE A 74 14.97 18.42 3.77
C ILE A 74 14.14 19.21 4.79
N GLY A 75 13.58 20.34 4.36
CA GLY A 75 13.03 21.31 5.30
C GLY A 75 14.13 21.84 6.24
N SER A 76 13.87 21.76 7.54
CA SER A 76 14.84 22.13 8.59
C SER A 76 15.81 21.01 9.00
N PHE A 77 15.57 19.77 8.55
CA PHE A 77 16.26 18.57 9.03
C PHE A 77 17.49 18.23 8.20
N ASN A 78 18.59 17.84 8.87
CA ASN A 78 19.74 17.23 8.21
C ASN A 78 19.43 15.74 7.98
N CYS A 79 19.52 15.30 6.73
CA CYS A 79 19.17 13.95 6.35
C CYS A 79 20.38 13.23 5.76
N LYS A 80 20.53 11.96 6.13
CA LYS A 80 21.46 11.02 5.52
C LYS A 80 20.75 10.18 4.47
N LYS A 81 21.49 9.77 3.45
CA LYS A 81 21.00 8.85 2.43
C LYS A 81 21.13 7.41 2.89
N ALA A 82 20.17 6.59 2.56
CA ALA A 82 20.27 5.14 2.67
C ALA A 82 19.71 4.49 1.41
N THR A 83 20.24 3.33 1.05
CA THR A 83 19.74 2.50 -0.05
C THR A 83 19.43 1.10 0.45
N GLY A 84 18.44 0.45 -0.14
CA GLY A 84 18.08 -0.91 0.26
C GLY A 84 17.08 -1.54 -0.69
N GLU A 85 17.05 -2.85 -0.70
CA GLU A 85 16.08 -3.61 -1.48
C GLU A 85 14.92 -4.07 -0.59
N PHE A 86 13.70 -3.92 -1.10
CA PHE A 86 12.51 -4.40 -0.45
C PHE A 86 11.50 -4.86 -1.49
N ARG A 87 11.12 -6.13 -1.43
CA ARG A 87 10.12 -6.78 -2.28
C ARG A 87 10.29 -6.50 -3.77
N GLY A 88 11.51 -6.75 -4.27
CA GLY A 88 11.86 -6.64 -5.68
C GLY A 88 12.00 -5.21 -6.21
N ARG A 89 12.13 -4.23 -5.31
CA ARG A 89 12.44 -2.84 -5.65
C ARG A 89 13.64 -2.34 -4.88
N PHE A 90 14.46 -1.56 -5.55
CA PHE A 90 15.60 -0.89 -4.95
C PHE A 90 15.22 0.54 -4.58
N TYR A 91 15.29 0.87 -3.29
CA TYR A 91 14.90 2.15 -2.74
C TYR A 91 16.08 3.02 -2.39
N THR A 92 15.93 4.32 -2.61
CA THR A 92 16.73 5.39 -2.03
C THR A 92 15.87 6.11 -1.00
N ALA A 93 16.32 6.18 0.24
CA ALA A 93 15.65 6.88 1.33
C ALA A 93 16.54 7.99 1.89
N TRP A 94 15.91 9.07 2.34
CA TRP A 94 16.54 10.12 3.10
C TRP A 94 15.87 10.22 4.46
N PHE A 95 16.66 10.04 5.51
CA PHE A 95 16.17 9.98 6.88
C PHE A 95 16.93 10.93 7.78
N THR A 96 16.29 11.37 8.86
CA THR A 96 16.90 12.24 9.87
C THR A 96 16.98 11.55 11.22
N GLU A 97 18.16 11.62 11.84
CA GLU A 97 18.38 11.15 13.22
C GLU A 97 17.89 12.15 14.28
N GLU A 98 17.56 13.39 13.85
CA GLU A 98 16.98 14.41 14.74
C GLU A 98 15.58 13.98 15.25
N ILE A 99 14.93 13.06 14.56
CA ILE A 99 13.71 12.37 14.99
C ILE A 99 14.03 10.87 15.06
N PRO A 100 14.45 10.35 16.23
CA PRO A 100 14.96 8.99 16.37
C PRO A 100 13.81 7.94 16.39
N LEU A 101 12.96 7.98 15.39
CA LEU A 101 11.85 7.07 15.21
C LEU A 101 12.06 6.26 13.94
N PRO A 102 12.14 4.92 14.02
CA PRO A 102 12.45 4.06 12.88
C PRO A 102 11.27 3.91 11.90
N TYR A 103 10.52 4.98 11.68
CA TYR A 103 9.34 5.00 10.81
C TYR A 103 9.63 5.61 9.45
N GLY A 104 8.78 5.28 8.49
CA GLY A 104 8.82 5.86 7.15
C GLY A 104 7.50 5.64 6.40
N PRO A 105 7.41 6.15 5.18
CA PRO A 105 6.22 6.03 4.34
C PRO A 105 5.99 4.58 3.91
N PHE A 106 4.73 4.25 3.64
CA PHE A 106 4.31 2.92 3.22
C PHE A 106 4.83 1.84 4.18
N LYS A 107 5.58 0.85 3.71
CA LYS A 107 6.19 -0.22 4.51
C LYS A 107 7.70 -0.03 4.70
N LEU A 108 8.24 1.13 4.36
CA LEU A 108 9.66 1.42 4.58
C LEU A 108 9.88 1.83 6.03
N TYR A 109 10.84 1.19 6.71
CA TYR A 109 11.17 1.40 8.13
C TYR A 109 12.52 0.82 8.49
N GLY A 110 12.97 1.03 9.73
CA GLY A 110 14.14 0.37 10.31
C GLY A 110 15.45 1.15 10.18
N LEU A 111 15.43 2.36 9.61
CA LEU A 111 16.56 3.29 9.72
C LEU A 111 16.61 3.91 11.12
N PRO A 112 17.78 4.38 11.61
CA PRO A 112 17.92 4.97 12.94
C PRO A 112 17.32 6.37 13.05
N GLY A 113 16.24 6.63 12.32
CA GLY A 113 15.55 7.92 12.28
C GLY A 113 14.39 7.91 11.30
N LEU A 114 13.65 9.02 11.28
CA LEU A 114 12.45 9.16 10.46
C LEU A 114 12.82 9.36 8.99
N ILE A 115 12.24 8.54 8.11
CA ILE A 115 12.38 8.68 6.66
C ILE A 115 11.49 9.84 6.19
N LEU A 116 12.10 10.88 5.66
CA LEU A 116 11.40 12.07 5.16
C LEU A 116 11.15 12.03 3.65
N GLN A 117 11.98 11.30 2.92
CA GLN A 117 11.81 11.09 1.49
C GLN A 117 12.23 9.67 1.13
N ALA A 118 11.51 9.06 0.21
CA ALA A 118 11.86 7.77 -0.38
C ALA A 118 11.40 7.70 -1.82
N GLU A 119 12.21 7.07 -2.66
CA GLU A 119 11.87 6.77 -4.06
C GLU A 119 12.46 5.42 -4.46
N ASP A 120 11.82 4.73 -5.38
CA ASP A 120 12.40 3.54 -6.00
C ASP A 120 13.16 3.89 -7.27
N SER A 121 14.08 3.01 -7.68
CA SER A 121 14.95 3.22 -8.84
C SER A 121 14.19 3.35 -10.17
N GLU A 122 12.97 2.81 -10.24
CA GLU A 122 12.11 2.88 -11.43
C GLU A 122 11.14 4.06 -11.40
N LYS A 123 11.17 4.87 -10.34
CA LYS A 123 10.28 6.03 -10.14
C LYS A 123 8.78 5.69 -10.12
N MET A 124 8.45 4.45 -9.79
CA MET A 124 7.05 4.02 -9.61
C MET A 124 6.51 4.40 -8.25
N PHE A 125 7.40 4.57 -7.28
CA PHE A 125 7.09 5.02 -5.92
C PHE A 125 7.97 6.21 -5.59
N SER A 126 7.36 7.31 -5.23
CA SER A 126 8.05 8.50 -4.71
C SER A 126 7.20 9.15 -3.63
N VAL A 127 7.79 9.37 -2.47
CA VAL A 127 7.17 10.06 -1.35
C VAL A 127 8.10 11.13 -0.83
N ASN A 128 7.56 12.32 -0.67
CA ASN A 128 8.26 13.47 -0.10
C ASN A 128 7.47 13.98 1.09
N MET A 129 8.14 14.25 2.21
CA MET A 129 7.57 14.94 3.35
C MET A 129 7.03 16.31 2.92
N LYS A 130 5.77 16.59 3.24
CA LYS A 130 5.16 17.91 3.04
C LYS A 130 5.27 18.77 4.29
N SER A 131 4.96 18.19 5.44
CA SER A 131 5.02 18.87 6.74
C SER A 131 5.21 17.85 7.84
N ILE A 132 5.80 18.30 8.95
CA ILE A 132 5.99 17.49 10.15
C ILE A 132 5.73 18.36 11.39
N GLU A 133 5.06 17.79 12.35
CA GLU A 133 4.88 18.36 13.68
C GLU A 133 5.50 17.40 14.69
N TYR A 134 6.62 17.81 15.28
CA TYR A 134 7.36 17.02 16.26
C TYR A 134 8.12 17.92 17.24
N PRO A 135 7.92 17.75 18.56
CA PRO A 135 6.86 16.92 19.17
C PRO A 135 5.46 17.46 18.88
N THR A 136 4.44 16.61 18.94
CA THR A 136 3.05 17.04 18.83
C THR A 136 2.38 16.98 20.21
N ASN A 137 1.54 17.97 20.49
CA ASN A 137 0.70 17.99 21.69
C ASN A 137 -0.67 17.33 21.44
N GLN A 138 -0.91 16.83 20.24
CA GLN A 138 -2.16 16.14 19.92
C GLN A 138 -2.10 14.69 20.38
N GLU A 139 -3.12 14.28 21.11
CA GLU A 139 -3.31 12.88 21.45
C GLU A 139 -3.98 12.15 20.28
N PHE A 140 -3.36 11.06 19.84
CA PHE A 140 -3.89 10.20 18.78
C PHE A 140 -4.07 8.79 19.34
N GLU A 141 -5.28 8.29 19.26
CA GLU A 141 -5.52 6.88 19.49
C GLU A 141 -5.11 6.07 18.26
N ILE A 142 -4.07 5.26 18.41
CA ILE A 142 -3.57 4.37 17.35
C ILE A 142 -4.03 2.95 17.70
N THR A 143 -5.12 2.52 17.07
CA THR A 143 -5.66 1.18 17.25
C THR A 143 -5.35 0.28 16.07
N GLU A 144 -5.20 -1.01 16.34
CA GLU A 144 -5.08 -2.04 15.32
C GLU A 144 -6.38 -2.11 14.51
N PRO A 145 -6.32 -2.06 13.17
CA PRO A 145 -7.53 -2.20 12.37
C PRO A 145 -8.08 -3.61 12.46
N VAL A 146 -9.40 -3.71 12.62
CA VAL A 146 -10.11 -4.98 12.69
C VAL A 146 -11.25 -4.96 11.68
N GLU A 147 -11.29 -5.97 10.82
CA GLU A 147 -12.39 -6.25 9.91
C GLU A 147 -12.87 -7.70 10.08
N LYS A 148 -14.05 -8.02 9.53
CA LYS A 148 -14.62 -9.37 9.63
C LYS A 148 -13.74 -10.41 8.96
N GLU A 149 -13.18 -10.05 7.81
CA GLU A 149 -12.29 -10.91 7.06
C GLU A 149 -10.83 -10.55 7.34
N ARG A 150 -10.02 -11.57 7.60
CA ARG A 150 -8.58 -11.44 7.80
C ARG A 150 -7.85 -12.41 6.89
N LYS A 151 -6.92 -11.88 6.11
CA LYS A 151 -6.06 -12.63 5.19
C LYS A 151 -4.61 -12.62 5.69
N ASN A 152 -3.85 -13.62 5.32
CA ASN A 152 -2.40 -13.50 5.34
C ASN A 152 -1.90 -12.81 4.06
N ILE A 153 -0.63 -12.45 4.02
CA ILE A 153 -0.08 -11.71 2.87
C ILE A 153 -0.10 -12.54 1.58
N LYS A 154 0.04 -13.87 1.62
CA LYS A 154 -0.03 -14.74 0.43
C LYS A 154 -1.45 -14.76 -0.16
N GLU A 155 -2.46 -14.89 0.69
CA GLU A 155 -3.88 -14.83 0.28
C GLU A 155 -4.22 -13.47 -0.34
N HIS A 156 -3.70 -12.38 0.25
CA HIS A 156 -3.88 -11.05 -0.29
C HIS A 156 -3.24 -10.92 -1.68
N VAL A 157 -2.00 -11.34 -1.83
CA VAL A 157 -1.26 -11.28 -3.09
C VAL A 157 -1.97 -12.10 -4.16
N TYR A 158 -2.40 -13.32 -3.82
CA TYR A 158 -3.18 -14.15 -4.72
C TYR A 158 -4.48 -13.44 -5.17
N ALA A 159 -5.23 -12.88 -4.24
CA ALA A 159 -6.45 -12.16 -4.56
C ALA A 159 -6.20 -10.93 -5.44
N GLN A 160 -5.10 -10.20 -5.20
CA GLN A 160 -4.72 -9.06 -6.03
C GLN A 160 -4.27 -9.44 -7.44
N ASP A 161 -3.61 -10.58 -7.60
CA ASP A 161 -3.18 -11.07 -8.91
C ASP A 161 -4.35 -11.62 -9.73
N HIS A 162 -5.39 -12.12 -9.06
CA HIS A 162 -6.60 -12.67 -9.69
C HIS A 162 -7.83 -11.76 -9.54
N ILE A 163 -7.63 -10.47 -9.27
CA ILE A 163 -8.72 -9.54 -8.94
C ILE A 163 -9.76 -9.43 -10.06
N GLU A 164 -9.33 -9.51 -11.32
CA GLU A 164 -10.21 -9.47 -12.48
C GLU A 164 -11.08 -10.72 -12.56
N ASP A 165 -10.52 -11.88 -12.26
CA ASP A 165 -11.26 -13.16 -12.30
C ASP A 165 -12.29 -13.22 -11.17
N ILE A 166 -11.91 -12.79 -9.96
CA ILE A 166 -12.81 -12.68 -8.81
C ILE A 166 -13.97 -11.71 -9.10
N LEU A 167 -13.67 -10.57 -9.73
CA LEU A 167 -14.70 -9.62 -10.12
C LEU A 167 -15.66 -10.22 -11.15
N LEU A 168 -15.14 -10.89 -12.17
CA LEU A 168 -15.91 -11.51 -13.23
C LEU A 168 -16.84 -12.61 -12.67
N GLU A 169 -16.34 -13.45 -11.79
CA GLU A 169 -17.13 -14.48 -11.11
C GLU A 169 -18.25 -13.84 -10.27
N LYS A 170 -17.94 -12.81 -9.50
CA LYS A 170 -18.91 -12.05 -8.69
C LYS A 170 -19.99 -11.38 -9.54
N LEU A 171 -19.63 -10.87 -10.72
CA LEU A 171 -20.59 -10.30 -11.67
C LEU A 171 -21.48 -11.39 -12.26
N ASN A 172 -20.90 -12.47 -12.75
CA ASN A 172 -21.64 -13.57 -13.36
C ASN A 172 -22.61 -14.25 -12.39
N SER A 173 -22.25 -14.35 -11.11
CA SER A 173 -23.15 -14.90 -10.09
C SER A 173 -24.45 -14.11 -9.90
N LYS A 174 -24.48 -12.85 -10.34
CA LYS A 174 -25.64 -11.95 -10.24
C LYS A 174 -26.42 -11.81 -11.56
N MET A 175 -25.96 -12.46 -12.63
CA MET A 175 -26.62 -12.38 -13.93
C MET A 175 -27.82 -13.33 -14.05
N PRO A 176 -28.83 -12.96 -14.86
CA PRO A 176 -29.92 -13.89 -15.23
C PRO A 176 -29.35 -15.11 -15.95
N ARG A 177 -30.13 -16.20 -15.91
CA ARG A 177 -29.76 -17.44 -16.64
C ARG A 177 -29.54 -17.16 -18.13
N GLY A 178 -28.38 -17.62 -18.64
CA GLY A 178 -28.01 -17.46 -20.07
C GLY A 178 -27.24 -16.19 -20.39
N VAL A 179 -27.03 -15.32 -19.42
CA VAL A 179 -26.19 -14.12 -19.57
C VAL A 179 -24.90 -14.29 -18.77
N SER A 180 -23.76 -14.13 -19.42
CA SER A 180 -22.45 -14.15 -18.75
C SER A 180 -21.49 -13.18 -19.38
N PHE A 181 -20.62 -12.61 -18.55
CA PHE A 181 -19.46 -11.87 -19.02
C PHE A 181 -18.30 -12.85 -19.22
N SER A 182 -17.59 -12.68 -20.32
CA SER A 182 -16.34 -13.40 -20.56
C SER A 182 -15.16 -12.45 -20.59
N LYS A 183 -14.01 -12.93 -20.17
CA LYS A 183 -12.77 -12.18 -20.26
C LYS A 183 -12.32 -12.16 -21.71
N ASN A 184 -12.14 -10.98 -22.31
CA ASN A 184 -11.41 -10.88 -23.57
C ASN A 184 -9.93 -11.13 -23.25
N LEU A 185 -9.49 -12.36 -23.46
CA LEU A 185 -8.15 -12.85 -23.15
C LEU A 185 -7.14 -12.31 -24.17
N SER A 186 -6.73 -11.07 -24.04
CA SER A 186 -5.35 -10.78 -24.29
C SER A 186 -4.56 -11.27 -23.06
N LYS A 187 -3.64 -12.21 -23.21
CA LYS A 187 -2.74 -12.64 -22.15
C LYS A 187 -2.01 -11.41 -21.60
N LYS A 188 -2.56 -10.77 -20.61
CA LYS A 188 -1.82 -9.78 -19.84
C LYS A 188 -0.76 -10.54 -19.07
N ASP A 189 0.49 -10.23 -19.35
CA ASP A 189 1.63 -10.69 -18.59
C ASP A 189 1.36 -10.36 -17.11
N THR A 190 1.21 -11.36 -16.27
CA THR A 190 0.87 -11.22 -14.83
C THR A 190 2.03 -10.66 -14.01
N LYS A 191 3.08 -10.16 -14.67
CA LYS A 191 4.23 -9.55 -13.98
C LYS A 191 3.77 -8.30 -13.24
N ARG A 192 4.02 -8.28 -11.94
CA ARG A 192 3.74 -7.14 -11.04
C ARG A 192 4.64 -5.92 -11.29
N VAL A 193 4.99 -5.65 -12.57
CA VAL A 193 5.92 -4.58 -12.96
C VAL A 193 5.47 -3.21 -12.45
N TYR A 194 4.16 -2.98 -12.48
CA TYR A 194 3.55 -1.71 -12.07
C TYR A 194 3.09 -1.67 -10.61
N LYS A 195 3.26 -2.76 -9.84
CA LYS A 195 2.92 -2.78 -8.42
C LYS A 195 4.09 -2.29 -7.57
N ILE A 196 3.81 -1.69 -6.43
CA ILE A 196 4.83 -1.23 -5.47
C ILE A 196 5.66 -2.41 -4.96
N GLU A 197 5.03 -3.55 -4.72
CA GLU A 197 5.70 -4.80 -4.31
C GLU A 197 5.65 -5.78 -5.49
N LYS A 198 6.82 -6.15 -6.00
CA LYS A 198 6.95 -7.01 -7.20
C LYS A 198 7.22 -8.47 -6.84
N LEU A 199 8.01 -8.70 -5.81
CA LEU A 199 8.52 -10.00 -5.42
C LEU A 199 8.34 -10.20 -3.92
N PHE A 200 7.86 -11.34 -3.52
CA PHE A 200 7.64 -11.67 -2.12
C PHE A 200 8.60 -12.78 -1.66
N GLU A 201 8.75 -12.93 -0.35
CA GLU A 201 9.72 -13.80 0.31
C GLU A 201 9.58 -15.29 -0.06
N TRP A 202 8.41 -15.70 -0.54
CA TRP A 202 8.14 -17.10 -0.94
C TRP A 202 8.25 -17.35 -2.45
N GLU A 203 8.64 -16.33 -3.23
CA GLU A 203 8.75 -16.42 -4.69
C GLU A 203 10.19 -16.53 -5.18
N ASN A 204 11.17 -16.62 -4.24
CA ASN A 204 12.59 -16.82 -4.48
C ASN A 204 12.96 -18.32 -4.49
#